data_676adab03955d76d618f4a06e8e68ac3
#
_entry.id   676adab03955d76d618f4a06e8e68ac3
#
_cell.length_a   1.000
_cell.length_b   1.000
_cell.length_c   1.000
_cell.angle_alpha   90.00
_cell.angle_beta   90.00
_cell.angle_gamma   90.00
#
_symmetry.space_group_name_H-M   'P 1'
#
loop_
_entity.id
_entity.type
_entity.pdbx_description
1 polymer ?
#
loop_
_entity_poly.entity_id
_entity_poly.type
_entity_poly.pdbx_seq_one_letter_code
_entity_poly.pdbx_strand_id
1 'polypeptide(L)'
;MTLNPYAAADVSAKPQNEMEARALVRTASRLNALKENWPPKKEDLNTALELNRKLWAFFLSEVCDERNPLPHDIKQNIFNLAHFIFKHTFNIQAKPSASSLDVLININMNIARGLNEQSKFKAEQAAKSGGATA
;
A
#
# COMPACT_ATOMS: atom_id res chain seq x y z
N MET A 1 -13.80 -20.17 -3.02
CA MET A 1 -13.39 -20.18 -2.85
C MET A 1 -12.63 -20.77 -2.41
N THR A 2 -12.44 -21.06 -2.09
CA THR A 2 -11.70 -21.45 -1.70
C THR A 2 -10.94 -22.30 -1.76
N LEU A 3 -11.04 -22.84 -2.25
CA LEU A 3 -10.08 -23.45 -2.82
C LEU A 3 -9.14 -24.01 -1.86
N ASN A 4 -8.23 -24.82 -2.21
CA ASN A 4 -7.08 -25.18 -1.42
C ASN A 4 -6.42 -23.89 -0.93
N PRO A 5 -6.47 -23.60 0.36
CA PRO A 5 -5.96 -22.29 0.82
C PRO A 5 -4.46 -22.14 0.58
N TYR A 6 -3.71 -23.21 0.54
CA TYR A 6 -2.27 -23.11 0.30
C TYR A 6 -1.96 -22.89 -1.16
N ALA A 7 -2.67 -23.55 -2.04
CA ALA A 7 -2.52 -23.32 -3.47
C ALA A 7 -2.94 -21.90 -3.79
N ALA A 8 -4.04 -21.43 -3.18
CA ALA A 8 -4.49 -20.07 -3.37
C ALA A 8 -3.48 -19.08 -2.82
N ALA A 9 -2.87 -19.36 -1.66
CA ALA A 9 -1.87 -18.47 -1.08
C ALA A 9 -0.63 -18.38 -1.96
N ASP A 10 -0.14 -19.52 -2.44
CA ASP A 10 1.04 -19.54 -3.29
C ASP A 10 0.79 -18.86 -4.62
N VAL A 11 -0.36 -19.09 -5.21
CA VAL A 11 -0.73 -18.49 -6.47
C VAL A 11 -1.10 -17.02 -6.28
N SER A 12 -1.71 -16.67 -5.16
CA SER A 12 -2.25 -15.34 -4.93
C SER A 12 -1.28 -14.38 -4.24
N ALA A 13 -0.13 -14.84 -3.72
CA ALA A 13 0.83 -13.95 -3.10
C ALA A 13 1.26 -12.83 -4.05
N LYS A 14 1.56 -13.17 -5.29
CA LYS A 14 1.91 -12.19 -6.32
C LYS A 14 0.72 -11.33 -6.72
N PRO A 15 -0.48 -11.90 -7.05
CA PRO A 15 -1.64 -11.09 -7.30
C PRO A 15 -2.04 -10.21 -6.12
N GLN A 16 -1.88 -10.68 -4.89
CA GLN A 16 -2.18 -9.89 -3.70
C GLN A 16 -1.28 -8.66 -3.63
N ASN A 17 0.03 -8.83 -3.82
CA ASN A 17 0.95 -7.70 -3.84
C ASN A 17 0.64 -6.73 -4.98
N GLU A 18 0.28 -7.25 -6.13
CA GLU A 18 -0.10 -6.43 -7.27
C GLU A 18 -1.38 -5.63 -7.00
N MET A 19 -2.35 -6.25 -6.34
CA MET A 19 -3.60 -5.58 -5.98
C MET A 19 -3.35 -4.47 -4.96
N GLU A 20 -2.52 -4.74 -3.97
CA GLU A 20 -2.15 -3.75 -2.96
C GLU A 20 -1.39 -2.59 -3.58
N ALA A 21 -0.42 -2.90 -4.45
CA ALA A 21 0.33 -1.87 -5.15
C ALA A 21 -0.60 -1.01 -6.02
N ARG A 22 -1.54 -1.64 -6.70
CA ARG A 22 -2.49 -0.92 -7.54
C ARG A 22 -3.39 -0.01 -6.72
N ALA A 23 -3.84 -0.47 -5.55
CA ALA A 23 -4.66 0.34 -4.65
C ALA A 23 -3.87 1.57 -4.16
N LEU A 24 -2.59 1.38 -3.82
CA LEU A 24 -1.72 2.47 -3.39
C LEU A 24 -1.53 3.50 -4.51
N VAL A 25 -1.29 3.04 -5.72
CA VAL A 25 -1.13 3.94 -6.87
C VAL A 25 -2.43 4.70 -7.14
N ARG A 26 -3.56 4.01 -7.05
CA ARG A 26 -4.86 4.64 -7.30
C ARG A 26 -5.15 5.74 -6.29
N THR A 27 -4.87 5.49 -5.00
CA THR A 27 -5.07 6.52 -3.98
C THR A 27 -4.09 7.68 -4.16
N ALA A 28 -2.84 7.38 -4.53
CA ALA A 28 -1.85 8.43 -4.82
C ALA A 28 -2.30 9.28 -5.99
N SER A 29 -2.80 8.66 -7.06
CA SER A 29 -3.29 9.38 -8.23
C SER A 29 -4.46 10.29 -7.90
N ARG A 30 -5.38 9.81 -7.06
CA ARG A 30 -6.52 10.61 -6.62
C ARG A 30 -6.07 11.84 -5.83
N LEU A 31 -5.12 11.63 -4.90
CA LEU A 31 -4.56 12.75 -4.13
C LEU A 31 -3.83 13.74 -5.03
N ASN A 32 -3.09 13.23 -6.01
CA ASN A 32 -2.38 14.09 -6.94
C ASN A 32 -3.34 14.92 -7.80
N ALA A 33 -4.45 14.35 -8.22
CA ALA A 33 -5.46 15.09 -8.98
C ALA A 33 -6.04 16.25 -8.16
N LEU A 34 -6.27 16.04 -6.88
CA LEU A 34 -6.73 17.11 -5.98
C LEU A 34 -5.68 18.21 -5.85
N LYS A 35 -4.41 17.80 -5.74
CA LYS A 35 -3.31 18.74 -5.63
C LYS A 35 -3.20 19.61 -6.89
N GLU A 36 -3.32 19.01 -8.06
CA GLU A 36 -3.21 19.74 -9.32
C GLU A 36 -4.35 20.72 -9.55
N ASN A 37 -5.51 20.46 -8.97
CA ASN A 37 -6.70 21.31 -9.11
C ASN A 37 -7.04 21.99 -7.78
N TRP A 38 -6.04 22.39 -7.07
CA TRP A 38 -6.20 22.99 -5.74
C TRP A 38 -6.79 24.38 -5.83
N PRO A 39 -7.74 24.79 -4.94
CA PRO A 39 -8.26 24.00 -3.83
C PRO A 39 -9.45 23.12 -4.25
N PRO A 40 -9.54 21.91 -3.75
CA PRO A 40 -10.68 21.05 -4.02
C PRO A 40 -11.85 21.39 -3.11
N LYS A 41 -12.99 20.81 -3.42
CA LYS A 41 -14.11 20.83 -2.48
C LYS A 41 -13.69 20.06 -1.22
N LYS A 42 -14.12 20.54 -0.07
CA LYS A 42 -13.77 19.92 1.21
C LYS A 42 -14.19 18.45 1.26
N GLU A 43 -15.37 18.14 0.73
CA GLU A 43 -15.87 16.76 0.69
C GLU A 43 -14.98 15.86 -0.14
N ASP A 44 -14.51 16.35 -1.28
CA ASP A 44 -13.64 15.56 -2.16
C ASP A 44 -12.31 15.27 -1.50
N LEU A 45 -11.73 16.27 -0.82
CA LEU A 45 -10.50 16.10 -0.09
C LEU A 45 -10.67 15.10 1.04
N ASN A 46 -11.72 15.24 1.84
CA ASN A 46 -11.98 14.34 2.95
C ASN A 46 -12.22 12.91 2.48
N THR A 47 -12.93 12.73 1.37
CA THR A 47 -13.17 11.39 0.81
C THR A 47 -11.84 10.75 0.39
N ALA A 48 -10.98 11.48 -0.29
CA ALA A 48 -9.70 10.95 -0.73
C ALA A 48 -8.79 10.61 0.46
N LEU A 49 -8.75 11.48 1.46
CA LEU A 49 -7.95 11.25 2.66
C LEU A 49 -8.47 10.04 3.44
N GLU A 50 -9.78 9.90 3.53
CA GLU A 50 -10.38 8.78 4.25
C GLU A 50 -10.13 7.44 3.54
N LEU A 51 -10.20 7.44 2.21
CA LEU A 51 -9.88 6.22 1.44
C LEU A 51 -8.43 5.80 1.67
N ASN A 52 -7.52 6.76 1.68
CA ASN A 52 -6.12 6.47 1.96
C ASN A 52 -5.92 5.96 3.39
N ARG A 53 -6.59 6.59 4.35
CA ARG A 53 -6.52 6.17 5.75
C ARG A 53 -7.01 4.73 5.92
N LYS A 54 -8.13 4.39 5.29
CA LYS A 54 -8.69 3.03 5.36
C LYS A 54 -7.74 2.01 4.73
N LEU A 55 -7.11 2.36 3.63
CA LEU A 55 -6.14 1.48 2.99
C LEU A 55 -4.98 1.20 3.94
N TRP A 56 -4.47 2.23 4.60
CA TRP A 56 -3.36 2.06 5.53
C TRP A 56 -3.77 1.37 6.83
N ALA A 57 -5.03 1.53 7.26
CA ALA A 57 -5.57 0.75 8.38
C ALA A 57 -5.58 -0.75 8.03
N PHE A 58 -5.92 -1.08 6.79
CA PHE A 58 -5.86 -2.46 6.32
C PHE A 58 -4.43 -2.99 6.36
N PHE A 59 -3.46 -2.23 5.83
CA PHE A 59 -2.07 -2.65 5.87
C PHE A 59 -1.56 -2.83 7.30
N LEU A 60 -1.96 -1.94 8.19
CA LEU A 60 -1.59 -2.06 9.60
C LEU A 60 -2.12 -3.36 10.19
N SER A 61 -3.37 -3.70 9.94
CA SER A 61 -3.94 -4.94 10.44
C SER A 61 -3.22 -6.17 9.88
N GLU A 62 -2.80 -6.10 8.62
CA GLU A 62 -2.07 -7.20 7.99
C GLU A 62 -0.71 -7.44 8.62
N VAL A 63 0.05 -6.38 8.90
CA VAL A 63 1.39 -6.55 9.48
C VAL A 63 1.34 -6.87 10.97
N CYS A 64 0.24 -6.61 11.63
CA CYS A 64 0.05 -6.98 13.03
C CYS A 64 -0.37 -8.45 13.19
N ASP A 65 -0.76 -9.11 12.09
CA ASP A 65 -1.08 -10.53 12.11
C ASP A 65 0.23 -11.32 12.14
N GLU A 66 0.38 -12.18 13.14
CA GLU A 66 1.58 -13.00 13.30
C GLU A 66 1.84 -13.91 12.10
N ARG A 67 0.79 -14.27 11.37
CA ARG A 67 0.91 -15.14 10.20
C ARG A 67 1.40 -14.42 8.96
N ASN A 68 1.50 -13.09 9.02
CA ASN A 68 1.96 -12.32 7.88
C ASN A 68 3.42 -12.67 7.57
N PRO A 69 3.75 -13.09 6.33
CA PRO A 69 5.07 -13.62 6.00
C PRO A 69 6.14 -12.57 5.73
N LEU A 70 5.82 -11.29 5.80
CA LEU A 70 6.81 -10.24 5.54
C LEU A 70 7.92 -10.26 6.58
N PRO A 71 9.14 -9.90 6.20
CA PRO A 71 10.23 -9.74 7.16
C PRO A 71 9.89 -8.73 8.25
N HIS A 72 10.45 -8.94 9.43
CA HIS A 72 10.13 -8.11 10.59
C HIS A 72 10.41 -6.62 10.36
N ASP A 73 11.52 -6.30 9.71
CA ASP A 73 11.90 -4.92 9.47
C ASP A 73 10.92 -4.23 8.50
N ILE A 74 10.39 -4.97 7.53
CA ILE A 74 9.38 -4.43 6.62
C ILE A 74 8.06 -4.21 7.34
N LYS A 75 7.65 -5.17 8.19
CA LYS A 75 6.46 -5.02 9.03
C LYS A 75 6.57 -3.79 9.92
N GLN A 76 7.72 -3.59 10.54
CA GLN A 76 7.96 -2.46 11.42
C GLN A 76 7.87 -1.15 10.65
N ASN A 77 8.42 -1.12 9.45
CA ASN A 77 8.38 0.06 8.60
C ASN A 77 6.93 0.42 8.23
N ILE A 78 6.14 -0.58 7.84
CA ILE A 78 4.73 -0.37 7.50
C ILE A 78 3.94 0.10 8.72
N PHE A 79 4.20 -0.50 9.88
CA PHE A 79 3.58 -0.10 11.14
C PHE A 79 3.84 1.38 11.43
N ASN A 80 5.10 1.79 11.32
CA ASN A 80 5.48 3.17 11.58
C ASN A 80 4.87 4.14 10.57
N LEU A 81 4.86 3.76 9.30
CA LEU A 81 4.26 4.58 8.25
C LEU A 81 2.76 4.74 8.45
N ALA A 82 2.07 3.67 8.84
CA ALA A 82 0.63 3.74 9.07
C ALA A 82 0.30 4.79 10.15
N HIS A 83 1.04 4.75 11.27
CA HIS A 83 0.83 5.71 12.35
C HIS A 83 1.14 7.14 11.90
N PHE A 84 2.21 7.32 11.14
CA PHE A 84 2.55 8.62 10.58
C PHE A 84 1.42 9.13 9.67
N ILE A 85 0.90 8.25 8.82
CA ILE A 85 -0.15 8.61 7.87
C ILE A 85 -1.43 9.02 8.59
N PHE A 86 -1.80 8.30 9.65
CA PHE A 86 -3.00 8.65 10.42
C PHE A 86 -2.86 10.04 11.03
N LYS A 87 -1.72 10.31 11.63
CA LYS A 87 -1.47 11.62 12.25
C LYS A 87 -1.42 12.73 11.19
N HIS A 88 -0.72 12.47 10.09
CA HIS A 88 -0.57 13.46 9.02
C HIS A 88 -1.91 13.75 8.36
N THR A 89 -2.75 12.74 8.15
CA THR A 89 -4.08 12.89 7.60
C THR A 89 -4.93 13.80 8.49
N PHE A 90 -4.88 13.57 9.79
CA PHE A 90 -5.59 14.41 10.74
C PHE A 90 -5.11 15.88 10.65
N ASN A 91 -3.80 16.07 10.54
CA ASN A 91 -3.22 17.40 10.42
C ASN A 91 -3.66 18.09 9.12
N ILE A 92 -3.74 17.36 8.02
CA ILE A 92 -4.23 17.92 6.75
C ILE A 92 -5.68 18.36 6.88
N GLN A 93 -6.50 17.55 7.52
CA GLN A 93 -7.91 17.89 7.71
C GLN A 93 -8.08 19.14 8.55
N ALA A 94 -7.20 19.34 9.51
CA ALA A 94 -7.23 20.54 10.37
C ALA A 94 -6.74 21.78 9.62
N LYS A 95 -5.73 21.63 8.76
CA LYS A 95 -5.15 22.75 8.00
C LYS A 95 -4.74 22.28 6.61
N PRO A 96 -5.67 22.25 5.66
CA PRO A 96 -5.37 21.75 4.32
C PRO A 96 -4.39 22.62 3.55
N SER A 97 -3.47 21.98 2.83
CA SER A 97 -2.60 22.65 1.86
C SER A 97 -2.24 21.64 0.77
N ALA A 98 -2.00 22.15 -0.44
CA ALA A 98 -1.64 21.28 -1.56
C ALA A 98 -0.35 20.51 -1.27
N SER A 99 0.65 21.19 -0.72
CA SER A 99 1.94 20.57 -0.45
C SER A 99 1.86 19.48 0.61
N SER A 100 0.89 19.51 1.51
CA SER A 100 0.75 18.50 2.55
C SER A 100 0.36 17.15 2.00
N LEU A 101 -0.15 17.08 0.77
CA LEU A 101 -0.48 15.82 0.11
C LEU A 101 0.75 15.11 -0.45
N ASP A 102 1.84 15.83 -0.67
CA ASP A 102 3.04 15.25 -1.32
C ASP A 102 3.60 14.06 -0.57
N VAL A 103 3.66 14.13 0.76
CA VAL A 103 4.23 13.04 1.53
C VAL A 103 3.38 11.78 1.44
N LEU A 104 2.06 11.93 1.44
CA LEU A 104 1.15 10.77 1.29
C LEU A 104 1.31 10.14 -0.09
N ILE A 105 1.38 10.96 -1.13
CA ILE A 105 1.58 10.50 -2.50
C ILE A 105 2.90 9.74 -2.61
N ASN A 106 3.98 10.32 -2.07
CA ASN A 106 5.31 9.72 -2.15
C ASN A 106 5.39 8.40 -1.38
N ILE A 107 4.81 8.34 -0.20
CA ILE A 107 4.80 7.10 0.59
C ILE A 107 4.07 6.01 -0.18
N ASN A 108 2.88 6.30 -0.69
CA ASN A 108 2.10 5.31 -1.41
C ASN A 108 2.84 4.80 -2.65
N MET A 109 3.46 5.71 -3.41
CA MET A 109 4.20 5.31 -4.61
C MET A 109 5.44 4.47 -4.28
N ASN A 110 6.14 4.82 -3.21
CA ASN A 110 7.33 4.08 -2.80
C ASN A 110 6.98 2.68 -2.31
N ILE A 111 5.93 2.55 -1.52
CA ILE A 111 5.50 1.23 -1.04
C ILE A 111 4.97 0.38 -2.21
N ALA A 112 4.21 0.98 -3.13
CA ALA A 112 3.74 0.27 -4.32
C ALA A 112 4.91 -0.29 -5.13
N ARG A 113 5.95 0.52 -5.31
CA ARG A 113 7.15 0.07 -6.01
C ARG A 113 7.81 -1.10 -5.29
N GLY A 114 7.94 -1.01 -3.97
CA GLY A 114 8.52 -2.08 -3.18
C GLY A 114 7.73 -3.37 -3.28
N LEU A 115 6.41 -3.30 -3.26
CA LEU A 115 5.56 -4.49 -3.41
C LEU A 115 5.71 -5.11 -4.80
N ASN A 116 5.79 -4.31 -5.84
CA ASN A 116 5.98 -4.81 -7.19
C ASN A 116 7.35 -5.45 -7.36
N GLU A 117 8.39 -4.87 -6.80
CA GLU A 117 9.73 -5.44 -6.84
C GLU A 117 9.80 -6.76 -6.10
N GLN A 118 9.16 -6.85 -4.93
CA GLN A 118 9.12 -8.09 -4.17
C GLN A 118 8.39 -9.19 -4.92
N SER A 119 7.27 -8.88 -5.54
CA SER A 119 6.52 -9.82 -6.35
C SER A 119 7.36 -10.34 -7.51
N LYS A 120 8.06 -9.43 -8.20
CA LYS A 120 8.96 -9.77 -9.30
C LYS A 120 10.12 -10.65 -8.84
N PHE A 121 10.72 -10.33 -7.70
CA PHE A 121 11.81 -11.11 -7.13
C PHE A 121 11.37 -12.53 -6.82
N LYS A 122 10.21 -12.70 -6.21
CA LYS A 122 9.66 -14.03 -5.90
C LYS A 122 9.41 -14.84 -7.16
N ALA A 123 8.92 -14.20 -8.21
CA ALA A 123 8.70 -14.87 -9.49
C ALA A 123 10.02 -15.35 -10.10
N GLU A 124 11.07 -14.54 -10.03
CA GLU A 124 12.39 -14.89 -10.52
C GLU A 124 12.98 -16.05 -9.71
N GLN A 125 12.83 -16.04 -8.40
CA GLN A 125 13.30 -17.12 -7.55
C GLN A 125 12.58 -18.43 -7.85
N ALA A 126 11.27 -18.39 -8.04
CA ALA A 126 10.49 -19.57 -8.39
C ALA A 126 10.93 -20.13 -9.74
N ALA A 127 11.19 -19.28 -10.72
CA ALA A 127 11.66 -19.70 -12.03
C ALA A 127 13.02 -20.37 -11.95
N LYS A 128 13.94 -19.80 -11.15
CA LYS A 128 15.26 -20.38 -10.96
C LYS A 128 15.20 -21.74 -10.27
N SER A 129 14.35 -21.87 -9.23
CA SER A 129 14.17 -23.14 -8.53
C SER A 129 13.60 -24.20 -9.44
N GLY A 130 12.61 -23.84 -10.26
CA GLY A 130 12.05 -24.75 -11.24
C GLY A 130 13.07 -25.19 -12.28
N GLY A 131 13.86 -24.25 -12.76
CA GLY A 131 14.94 -24.56 -13.71
C GLY A 131 16.00 -25.46 -13.12
N ALA A 132 16.34 -25.26 -11.85
CA ALA A 132 17.34 -26.07 -11.18
C ALA A 132 16.88 -27.51 -10.96
N THR A 133 15.60 -27.74 -10.81
CA THR A 133 15.04 -29.06 -10.57
C THR A 133 14.68 -29.80 -11.86
N ALA A 134 14.64 -29.10 -12.94
CA ALA A 134 14.38 -29.71 -14.23
C ALA A 134 15.61 -30.37 -14.77
#